data_04123ba0547cc43f4dd49ad35d13a19b
#
_entry.id   04123ba0547cc43f4dd49ad35d13a19b
#
_cell.length_a   1.000
_cell.length_b   1.000
_cell.length_c   1.000
_cell.angle_alpha   90.00
_cell.angle_beta   90.00
_cell.angle_gamma   90.00
#
_symmetry.space_group_name_H-M   'P 1'
#
loop_
_entity.id
_entity.type
_entity.pdbx_description
1 polymer ?
#
loop_
_entity_poly.entity_id
_entity_poly.type
_entity_poly.pdbx_seq_one_letter_code
_entity_poly.pdbx_strand_id
1 'polypeptide(L)'
;MKKTILALTVAAFTALTAGCNKEEVTYSGDKGALTLFSLSAEGDFVDVAPMAKSEESSDVNEFCITITEMASGRVVNYWDRFADMPETVSLEPAEYKIEAKSPESQPVAWNQPVFAGSQTFAIEAGKTKEVSIVCTISNMKVTVRCTDSFLAEVEPDFTVTVTTEDGPLIFTKDRINAGDAG
;
A
#
# COMPACT_ATOMS: atom_id res chain seq x y z
N MET A 1 54.55 24.67 58.67
CA MET A 1 53.28 24.96 58.01
C MET A 1 53.07 23.89 56.95
N LYS A 2 52.31 22.84 57.23
CA LYS A 2 51.99 21.75 56.28
C LYS A 2 50.54 21.86 55.93
N LYS A 3 50.22 22.11 54.65
CA LYS A 3 48.88 22.13 54.14
C LYS A 3 48.51 20.72 53.69
N THR A 4 47.51 20.14 54.33
CA THR A 4 46.97 18.84 54.03
C THR A 4 45.86 19.07 52.93
N ILE A 5 46.01 18.46 51.74
CA ILE A 5 45.02 18.47 50.70
C ILE A 5 44.18 17.22 50.88
N LEU A 6 42.89 17.42 51.13
CA LEU A 6 41.86 16.36 51.22
C LEU A 6 41.37 16.06 49.84
N ALA A 7 41.64 14.89 49.28
CA ALA A 7 41.13 14.42 48.01
C ALA A 7 39.75 13.80 48.23
N LEU A 8 38.72 14.42 47.64
CA LEU A 8 37.35 13.92 47.61
C LEU A 8 37.16 13.04 46.38
N THR A 9 37.10 11.74 46.56
CA THR A 9 36.76 10.79 45.50
C THR A 9 35.26 10.76 45.32
N VAL A 10 34.78 11.31 44.18
CA VAL A 10 33.40 11.17 43.73
C VAL A 10 33.29 9.84 42.96
N ALA A 11 32.57 8.88 43.53
CA ALA A 11 32.20 7.65 42.84
C ALA A 11 31.07 7.97 41.82
N ALA A 12 31.37 7.90 40.53
CA ALA A 12 30.40 8.01 39.48
C ALA A 12 29.59 6.70 39.38
N PHE A 13 28.33 6.79 39.73
CA PHE A 13 27.35 5.72 39.54
C PHE A 13 26.90 5.79 38.06
N THR A 14 27.43 4.92 37.21
CA THR A 14 26.94 4.76 35.84
C THR A 14 25.66 3.92 35.85
N ALA A 15 24.51 4.58 35.79
CA ALA A 15 23.25 3.94 35.48
C ALA A 15 23.26 3.56 33.98
N LEU A 16 23.33 2.26 33.70
CA LEU A 16 23.03 1.74 32.36
C LEU A 16 21.53 1.86 32.14
N THR A 17 21.13 2.92 31.48
CA THR A 17 19.80 2.99 30.83
C THR A 17 19.93 2.28 29.50
N ALA A 18 19.36 1.08 29.39
CA ALA A 18 19.05 0.48 28.09
C ALA A 18 17.95 1.34 27.43
N GLY A 19 18.34 2.43 26.80
CA GLY A 19 17.49 3.22 25.93
C GLY A 19 17.51 2.58 24.56
N CYS A 20 16.32 2.26 24.01
CA CYS A 20 16.16 2.03 22.59
C CYS A 20 16.80 3.19 21.84
N ASN A 21 17.87 2.91 21.10
CA ASN A 21 18.43 3.85 20.14
C ASN A 21 17.40 3.99 19.00
N LYS A 22 16.52 4.97 19.11
CA LYS A 22 15.99 5.62 17.92
C LYS A 22 17.18 6.36 17.33
N GLU A 23 17.68 5.92 16.18
CA GLU A 23 18.62 6.72 15.41
C GLU A 23 17.96 8.08 15.14
N GLU A 24 18.47 9.14 15.77
CA GLU A 24 18.10 10.49 15.40
C GLU A 24 18.62 10.72 13.97
N VAL A 25 17.70 10.71 13.01
CA VAL A 25 18.00 11.05 11.62
C VAL A 25 18.43 12.51 11.61
N THR A 26 19.73 12.76 11.49
CA THR A 26 20.32 14.11 11.42
C THR A 26 20.02 14.67 10.03
N TYR A 27 19.03 15.57 9.92
CA TYR A 27 18.69 16.22 8.66
C TYR A 27 19.75 17.26 8.28
N SER A 28 20.17 17.27 7.01
CA SER A 28 20.98 18.33 6.44
C SER A 28 20.12 19.57 6.23
N GLY A 29 20.15 20.46 7.19
CA GLY A 29 19.72 21.87 7.22
C GLY A 29 18.31 22.23 6.74
N ASP A 30 17.88 21.91 5.55
CA ASP A 30 16.68 22.46 4.93
C ASP A 30 15.58 21.42 4.57
N LYS A 31 15.86 20.12 4.76
CA LYS A 31 14.92 19.02 4.43
C LYS A 31 14.10 18.59 5.62
N GLY A 32 12.95 18.00 5.34
CA GLY A 32 12.17 17.25 6.32
C GLY A 32 12.17 15.76 5.98
N ALA A 33 11.43 14.98 6.75
CA ALA A 33 11.33 13.54 6.58
C ALA A 33 9.89 13.07 6.47
N LEU A 34 9.70 12.03 5.68
CA LEU A 34 8.50 11.23 5.64
C LEU A 34 8.78 9.85 6.25
N THR A 35 7.91 9.40 7.15
CA THR A 35 7.83 8.01 7.59
C THR A 35 6.45 7.46 7.23
N LEU A 36 6.41 6.37 6.46
CA LEU A 36 5.16 5.67 6.19
C LEU A 36 4.88 4.75 7.39
N PHE A 37 4.00 5.21 8.27
CA PHE A 37 3.69 4.55 9.54
C PHE A 37 2.92 3.24 9.36
N SER A 38 1.95 3.21 8.42
CA SER A 38 1.21 2.00 8.09
C SER A 38 0.72 2.01 6.65
N LEU A 39 0.74 0.82 6.06
CA LEU A 39 0.10 0.51 4.78
C LEU A 39 -0.80 -0.69 4.99
N SER A 40 -2.08 -0.57 4.67
CA SER A 40 -3.04 -1.67 4.73
C SER A 40 -3.84 -1.76 3.45
N ALA A 41 -4.33 -2.96 3.14
CA ALA A 41 -5.25 -3.21 2.04
C ALA A 41 -6.57 -3.71 2.64
N GLU A 42 -7.65 -3.00 2.38
CA GLU A 42 -8.98 -3.30 2.90
C GLU A 42 -9.99 -3.30 1.75
N GLY A 43 -10.84 -4.30 1.69
CA GLY A 43 -11.95 -4.31 0.76
C GLY A 43 -12.57 -5.68 0.62
N ASP A 44 -13.89 -5.68 0.64
CA ASP A 44 -14.71 -6.83 0.27
C ASP A 44 -15.45 -6.47 -1.02
N PHE A 45 -15.43 -7.36 -2.00
CA PHE A 45 -16.44 -7.29 -3.06
C PHE A 45 -17.81 -7.62 -2.47
N VAL A 46 -18.75 -6.71 -2.60
CA VAL A 46 -20.14 -6.98 -2.18
C VAL A 46 -20.74 -7.97 -3.17
N ASP A 47 -20.78 -9.24 -2.78
CA ASP A 47 -21.50 -10.26 -3.53
C ASP A 47 -23.02 -10.10 -3.29
N VAL A 48 -23.77 -9.97 -4.39
CA VAL A 48 -25.23 -9.83 -4.39
C VAL A 48 -25.94 -11.16 -4.05
N ALA A 49 -25.19 -12.24 -3.79
CA ALA A 49 -25.71 -13.54 -3.37
C ALA A 49 -24.75 -14.22 -2.39
N PRO A 50 -25.25 -15.08 -1.47
CA PRO A 50 -24.43 -15.71 -0.45
C PRO A 50 -23.52 -16.77 -1.09
N MET A 51 -22.32 -16.37 -1.46
CA MET A 51 -21.21 -17.27 -1.73
C MET A 51 -20.07 -16.97 -0.77
N ALA A 52 -19.26 -17.99 -0.50
CA ALA A 52 -18.20 -17.93 0.48
C ALA A 52 -17.34 -16.67 0.31
N LYS A 53 -17.19 -15.93 1.40
CA LYS A 53 -16.32 -14.78 1.53
C LYS A 53 -14.89 -15.22 1.25
N SER A 54 -14.32 -14.87 0.10
CA SER A 54 -12.90 -15.00 -0.13
C SER A 54 -12.24 -13.73 0.41
N GLU A 55 -11.61 -13.81 1.56
CA GLU A 55 -10.70 -12.77 2.03
C GLU A 55 -9.43 -12.89 1.19
N GLU A 56 -9.36 -12.18 0.09
CA GLU A 56 -8.13 -12.03 -0.66
C GLU A 56 -7.32 -10.91 -0.01
N SER A 57 -6.37 -11.30 0.83
CA SER A 57 -5.38 -10.38 1.37
C SER A 57 -4.23 -10.27 0.36
N SER A 58 -4.09 -9.10 -0.25
CA SER A 58 -2.87 -8.78 -1.01
C SER A 58 -1.72 -8.50 -0.05
N ASP A 59 -0.53 -9.07 -0.34
CA ASP A 59 0.68 -8.74 0.40
C ASP A 59 1.08 -7.29 0.12
N VAL A 60 0.87 -6.40 1.08
CA VAL A 60 1.19 -4.98 0.95
C VAL A 60 2.68 -4.71 0.72
N ASN A 61 3.56 -5.66 1.04
CA ASN A 61 5.00 -5.53 0.77
C ASN A 61 5.32 -5.50 -0.72
N GLU A 62 4.43 -6.05 -1.56
CA GLU A 62 4.56 -6.07 -3.02
C GLU A 62 3.96 -4.82 -3.69
N PHE A 63 3.34 -3.90 -2.93
CA PHE A 63 2.73 -2.70 -3.51
C PHE A 63 3.79 -1.71 -3.98
N CYS A 64 3.60 -1.14 -5.17
CA CYS A 64 4.44 -0.04 -5.63
C CYS A 64 4.06 1.25 -4.89
N ILE A 65 5.07 2.06 -4.57
CA ILE A 65 4.92 3.33 -3.88
C ILE A 65 5.44 4.46 -4.77
N THR A 66 4.63 5.49 -4.93
CA THR A 66 4.98 6.69 -5.72
C THR A 66 4.81 7.93 -4.86
N ILE A 67 5.81 8.81 -4.82
CA ILE A 67 5.70 10.14 -4.20
C ILE A 67 5.78 11.19 -5.29
N THR A 68 4.77 12.03 -5.37
CA THR A 68 4.64 13.11 -6.36
C THR A 68 4.59 14.46 -5.65
N GLU A 69 5.39 15.42 -6.09
CA GLU A 69 5.31 16.82 -5.64
C GLU A 69 4.09 17.48 -6.28
N MET A 70 3.20 18.03 -5.45
CA MET A 70 1.90 18.53 -5.90
C MET A 70 2.00 19.76 -6.80
N ALA A 71 2.96 20.65 -6.55
CA ALA A 71 3.11 21.91 -7.30
C ALA A 71 3.57 21.69 -8.75
N SER A 72 4.46 20.74 -8.96
CA SER A 72 5.05 20.44 -10.29
C SER A 72 4.45 19.24 -10.98
N GLY A 73 3.76 18.36 -10.24
CA GLY A 73 3.31 17.05 -10.72
C GLY A 73 4.45 16.06 -10.96
N ARG A 74 5.67 16.39 -10.49
CA ARG A 74 6.85 15.56 -10.70
C ARG A 74 6.90 14.41 -9.70
N VAL A 75 7.09 13.19 -10.18
CA VAL A 75 7.45 12.05 -9.32
C VAL A 75 8.86 12.27 -8.77
N VAL A 76 8.97 12.34 -7.45
CA VAL A 76 10.24 12.57 -6.74
C VAL A 76 10.85 11.27 -6.24
N ASN A 77 10.03 10.29 -5.90
CA ASN A 77 10.46 8.95 -5.50
C ASN A 77 9.49 7.89 -6.03
N TYR A 78 10.04 6.71 -6.32
CA TYR A 78 9.30 5.54 -6.76
C TYR A 78 10.00 4.27 -6.27
N TRP A 79 9.23 3.32 -5.77
CA TRP A 79 9.67 1.96 -5.43
C TRP A 79 8.70 0.96 -6.03
N ASP A 80 9.23 -0.05 -6.70
CA ASP A 80 8.45 -1.15 -7.28
C ASP A 80 7.74 -1.96 -6.20
N ARG A 81 8.31 -2.00 -4.99
CA ARG A 81 7.80 -2.73 -3.85
C ARG A 81 7.90 -1.87 -2.58
N PHE A 82 6.86 -1.88 -1.75
CA PHE A 82 6.90 -1.24 -0.44
C PHE A 82 8.02 -1.77 0.45
N ALA A 83 8.31 -3.09 0.35
CA ALA A 83 9.43 -3.70 1.08
C ALA A 83 10.80 -3.07 0.79
N ASP A 84 10.98 -2.42 -0.35
CA ASP A 84 12.23 -1.76 -0.77
C ASP A 84 12.29 -0.27 -0.38
N MET A 85 11.17 0.28 0.11
CA MET A 85 11.11 1.66 0.58
C MET A 85 11.85 1.79 1.92
N PRO A 86 12.77 2.76 2.06
CA PRO A 86 13.42 3.00 3.34
C PRO A 86 12.40 3.49 4.38
N GLU A 87 12.64 3.16 5.66
CA GLU A 87 11.78 3.57 6.78
C GLU A 87 11.55 5.10 6.80
N THR A 88 12.56 5.85 6.40
CA THR A 88 12.51 7.32 6.36
C THR A 88 12.98 7.84 5.01
N VAL A 89 12.18 8.71 4.40
CA VAL A 89 12.48 9.38 3.13
C VAL A 89 12.71 10.87 3.37
N SER A 90 13.87 11.38 2.96
CA SER A 90 14.20 12.81 3.05
C SER A 90 13.63 13.57 1.86
N LEU A 91 12.82 14.60 2.11
CA LEU A 91 12.15 15.41 1.10
C LEU A 91 12.37 16.91 1.36
N GLU A 92 12.36 17.71 0.30
CA GLU A 92 12.33 19.18 0.41
C GLU A 92 10.99 19.65 1.01
N PRO A 93 10.95 20.80 1.70
CA PRO A 93 9.69 21.37 2.18
C PRO A 93 8.74 21.69 1.01
N ALA A 94 7.63 20.96 0.92
CA ALA A 94 6.59 21.11 -0.10
C ALA A 94 5.35 20.28 0.27
N GLU A 95 4.31 20.38 -0.56
CA GLU A 95 3.17 19.47 -0.53
C GLU A 95 3.39 18.30 -1.48
N TYR A 96 3.08 17.10 -1.00
CA TYR A 96 3.26 15.85 -1.71
C TYR A 96 2.00 14.99 -1.66
N LYS A 97 1.90 14.11 -2.65
CA LYS A 97 0.98 13.00 -2.66
C LYS A 97 1.80 11.71 -2.65
N ILE A 98 1.51 10.81 -1.72
CA ILE A 98 2.00 9.43 -1.76
C ILE A 98 0.87 8.52 -2.22
N GLU A 99 1.18 7.60 -3.12
CA GLU A 99 0.26 6.62 -3.67
C GLU A 99 0.84 5.22 -3.48
N ALA A 100 -0.02 4.29 -3.11
CA ALA A 100 0.30 2.87 -3.04
C ALA A 100 -0.66 2.10 -3.93
N LYS A 101 -0.14 1.16 -4.73
CA LYS A 101 -0.94 0.32 -5.63
C LYS A 101 -0.41 -1.11 -5.62
N SER A 102 -1.31 -2.09 -5.54
CA SER A 102 -0.94 -3.50 -5.70
C SER A 102 -0.41 -3.76 -7.11
N PRO A 103 0.41 -4.81 -7.30
CA PRO A 103 0.83 -5.23 -8.63
C PRO A 103 -0.38 -5.51 -9.52
N GLU A 104 -0.34 -4.97 -10.73
CA GLU A 104 -1.37 -5.18 -11.76
C GLU A 104 -0.72 -5.95 -12.92
N SER A 105 -1.20 -7.16 -13.16
CA SER A 105 -0.58 -8.01 -14.19
C SER A 105 -1.11 -7.72 -15.59
N GLN A 106 -2.39 -7.40 -15.72
CA GLN A 106 -3.07 -7.13 -16.98
C GLN A 106 -4.25 -6.17 -16.76
N PRO A 107 -4.62 -5.34 -17.75
CA PRO A 107 -5.79 -4.47 -17.68
C PRO A 107 -7.09 -5.22 -17.45
N VAL A 108 -7.17 -6.45 -17.99
CA VAL A 108 -8.29 -7.38 -17.81
C VAL A 108 -7.72 -8.69 -17.28
N ALA A 109 -8.07 -9.07 -16.07
CA ALA A 109 -7.54 -10.25 -15.37
C ALA A 109 -8.67 -11.03 -14.69
N TRP A 110 -8.41 -12.31 -14.41
CA TRP A 110 -9.34 -13.20 -13.74
C TRP A 110 -8.99 -13.34 -12.27
N ASN A 111 -10.00 -13.14 -11.39
CA ASN A 111 -9.86 -13.32 -9.93
C ASN A 111 -8.69 -12.50 -9.33
N GLN A 112 -8.43 -11.30 -9.85
CA GLN A 112 -7.36 -10.44 -9.38
C GLN A 112 -7.90 -9.08 -8.94
N PRO A 113 -8.11 -8.86 -7.62
CA PRO A 113 -8.39 -7.54 -7.10
C PRO A 113 -7.16 -6.64 -7.21
N VAL A 114 -7.38 -5.40 -7.62
CA VAL A 114 -6.37 -4.34 -7.60
C VAL A 114 -6.68 -3.40 -6.46
N PHE A 115 -5.72 -3.18 -5.57
CA PHE A 115 -5.85 -2.25 -4.46
C PHE A 115 -5.07 -0.98 -4.75
N ALA A 116 -5.66 0.17 -4.44
CA ALA A 116 -4.97 1.44 -4.52
C ALA A 116 -5.40 2.37 -3.37
N GLY A 117 -4.47 3.19 -2.94
CA GLY A 117 -4.72 4.21 -1.92
C GLY A 117 -3.77 5.38 -2.07
N SER A 118 -4.14 6.53 -1.56
CA SER A 118 -3.29 7.71 -1.59
C SER A 118 -3.54 8.63 -0.41
N GLN A 119 -2.52 9.42 -0.06
CA GLN A 119 -2.58 10.43 0.98
C GLN A 119 -1.79 11.65 0.55
N THR A 120 -2.35 12.85 0.76
CA THR A 120 -1.63 14.11 0.63
C THR A 120 -1.05 14.55 1.97
N PHE A 121 0.13 15.16 1.96
CA PHE A 121 0.81 15.61 3.16
C PHE A 121 1.77 16.75 2.84
N ALA A 122 2.11 17.55 3.85
CA ALA A 122 3.11 18.60 3.75
C ALA A 122 4.37 18.22 4.52
N ILE A 123 5.52 18.50 3.95
CA ILE A 123 6.83 18.39 4.58
C ILE A 123 7.28 19.78 5.01
N GLU A 124 7.72 19.89 6.26
CA GLU A 124 8.34 21.07 6.83
C GLU A 124 9.82 20.81 7.14
N ALA A 125 10.66 21.83 6.97
CA ALA A 125 12.09 21.72 7.24
C ALA A 125 12.37 21.26 8.69
N GLY A 126 13.23 20.27 8.85
CA GLY A 126 13.65 19.75 10.14
C GLY A 126 12.57 18.96 10.90
N LYS A 127 11.42 18.67 10.28
CA LYS A 127 10.35 17.88 10.91
C LYS A 127 10.15 16.54 10.21
N THR A 128 9.71 15.54 10.99
CA THR A 128 9.25 14.25 10.47
C THR A 128 7.74 14.27 10.35
N LYS A 129 7.23 13.85 9.20
CA LYS A 129 5.82 13.63 8.93
C LYS A 129 5.52 12.14 8.86
N GLU A 130 4.63 11.66 9.70
CA GLU A 130 4.09 10.31 9.63
C GLU A 130 2.83 10.28 8.74
N VAL A 131 2.74 9.28 7.87
CA VAL A 131 1.61 9.08 6.97
C VAL A 131 1.16 7.63 7.04
N SER A 132 -0.15 7.41 6.95
CA SER A 132 -0.77 6.09 6.86
C SER A 132 -1.63 6.03 5.59
N ILE A 133 -1.58 4.90 4.88
CA ILE A 133 -2.37 4.70 3.67
C ILE A 133 -3.24 3.45 3.86
N VAL A 134 -4.53 3.61 3.60
CA VAL A 134 -5.47 2.50 3.44
C VAL A 134 -5.77 2.36 1.95
N CYS A 135 -5.39 1.22 1.37
CA CYS A 135 -5.70 0.87 0.01
C CYS A 135 -7.03 0.12 -0.05
N THR A 136 -7.90 0.54 -0.95
CA THR A 136 -9.18 -0.12 -1.22
C THR A 136 -9.19 -0.70 -2.63
N ILE A 137 -10.15 -1.57 -2.93
CA ILE A 137 -10.30 -2.13 -4.27
C ILE A 137 -10.56 -1.00 -5.26
N SER A 138 -9.74 -0.94 -6.30
CA SER A 138 -9.77 0.10 -7.34
C SER A 138 -10.23 -0.39 -8.70
N ASN A 139 -10.41 -1.70 -8.87
CA ASN A 139 -10.98 -2.30 -10.08
C ASN A 139 -12.41 -2.80 -9.86
N MET A 140 -13.11 -3.09 -10.96
CA MET A 140 -14.47 -3.64 -10.94
C MET A 140 -14.41 -5.17 -11.10
N LYS A 141 -15.19 -5.88 -10.28
CA LYS A 141 -15.40 -7.32 -10.43
C LYS A 141 -16.64 -7.59 -11.26
N VAL A 142 -16.51 -8.38 -12.30
CA VAL A 142 -17.63 -8.85 -13.13
C VAL A 142 -17.80 -10.35 -12.96
N THR A 143 -18.99 -10.80 -12.61
CA THR A 143 -19.34 -12.23 -12.51
C THR A 143 -20.58 -12.51 -13.38
N VAL A 144 -20.52 -13.57 -14.17
CA VAL A 144 -21.66 -14.01 -14.98
C VAL A 144 -22.32 -15.21 -14.32
N ARG A 145 -23.64 -15.16 -14.15
CA ARG A 145 -24.45 -16.27 -13.63
C ARG A 145 -25.55 -16.60 -14.63
N CYS A 146 -25.73 -17.87 -14.92
CA CYS A 146 -26.80 -18.37 -15.78
C CYS A 146 -27.84 -19.11 -14.94
N THR A 147 -29.13 -18.91 -15.28
CA THR A 147 -30.22 -19.67 -14.66
C THR A 147 -30.29 -21.10 -15.23
N ASP A 148 -30.82 -22.04 -14.47
CA ASP A 148 -30.99 -23.43 -14.94
C ASP A 148 -31.82 -23.52 -16.20
N SER A 149 -32.86 -22.67 -16.35
CA SER A 149 -33.71 -22.60 -17.55
C SER A 149 -32.91 -22.14 -18.76
N PHE A 150 -32.03 -21.16 -18.62
CA PHE A 150 -31.14 -20.71 -19.69
C PHE A 150 -30.17 -21.82 -20.10
N LEU A 151 -29.54 -22.50 -19.13
CA LEU A 151 -28.60 -23.58 -19.40
C LEU A 151 -29.23 -24.81 -20.06
N ALA A 152 -30.54 -25.00 -19.89
CA ALA A 152 -31.27 -26.09 -20.52
C ALA A 152 -31.60 -25.82 -22.01
N GLU A 153 -31.61 -24.56 -22.44
CA GLU A 153 -32.01 -24.14 -23.80
C GLU A 153 -30.85 -23.74 -24.70
N VAL A 154 -29.65 -23.46 -24.10
CA VAL A 154 -28.48 -23.04 -24.88
C VAL A 154 -27.60 -24.19 -25.29
N GLU A 155 -26.90 -23.98 -26.43
CA GLU A 155 -25.88 -24.92 -26.91
C GLU A 155 -24.79 -25.16 -25.83
N PRO A 156 -24.18 -26.37 -25.77
CA PRO A 156 -23.23 -26.74 -24.75
C PRO A 156 -22.01 -25.81 -24.67
N ASP A 157 -21.61 -25.17 -25.77
CA ASP A 157 -20.38 -24.40 -25.91
C ASP A 157 -20.64 -22.90 -26.11
N PHE A 158 -21.59 -22.34 -25.38
CA PHE A 158 -21.81 -20.90 -25.41
C PHE A 158 -20.74 -20.09 -24.68
N THR A 159 -20.60 -18.83 -25.08
CA THR A 159 -19.75 -17.84 -24.38
C THR A 159 -20.55 -16.57 -24.11
N VAL A 160 -20.20 -15.87 -23.02
CA VAL A 160 -20.68 -14.52 -22.72
C VAL A 160 -19.50 -13.58 -22.79
N THR A 161 -19.61 -12.53 -23.62
CA THR A 161 -18.55 -11.51 -23.73
C THR A 161 -19.02 -10.23 -23.07
N VAL A 162 -18.25 -9.76 -22.11
CA VAL A 162 -18.40 -8.44 -21.50
C VAL A 162 -17.30 -7.54 -22.07
N THR A 163 -17.70 -6.49 -22.77
CA THR A 163 -16.77 -5.55 -23.40
C THR A 163 -16.53 -4.37 -22.45
N THR A 164 -15.28 -4.11 -22.13
CA THR A 164 -14.81 -2.96 -21.34
C THR A 164 -13.92 -2.07 -22.20
N GLU A 165 -13.57 -0.88 -21.71
CA GLU A 165 -12.61 0.01 -22.38
C GLU A 165 -11.22 -0.63 -22.49
N ASP A 166 -10.85 -1.49 -21.53
CA ASP A 166 -9.56 -2.17 -21.46
C ASP A 166 -9.51 -3.49 -22.23
N GLY A 167 -10.65 -3.94 -22.76
CA GLY A 167 -10.74 -5.15 -23.55
C GLY A 167 -11.94 -6.06 -23.18
N PRO A 168 -12.12 -7.17 -23.91
CA PRO A 168 -13.23 -8.09 -23.67
C PRO A 168 -12.87 -9.11 -22.58
N LEU A 169 -13.82 -9.37 -21.67
CA LEU A 169 -13.87 -10.53 -20.79
C LEU A 169 -14.74 -11.61 -21.46
N ILE A 170 -14.16 -12.77 -21.74
CA ILE A 170 -14.87 -13.89 -22.38
C ILE A 170 -15.13 -14.98 -21.36
N PHE A 171 -16.37 -15.08 -20.89
CA PHE A 171 -16.83 -16.13 -19.99
C PHE A 171 -17.23 -17.36 -20.78
N THR A 172 -16.46 -18.41 -20.73
CA THR A 172 -16.85 -19.74 -21.19
C THR A 172 -17.77 -20.40 -20.17
N LYS A 173 -18.49 -21.44 -20.59
CA LYS A 173 -19.33 -22.24 -19.69
C LYS A 173 -18.55 -22.75 -18.46
N ASP A 174 -17.31 -23.18 -18.67
CA ASP A 174 -16.48 -23.70 -17.57
C ASP A 174 -16.14 -22.60 -16.54
N ARG A 175 -15.82 -21.39 -17.00
CA ARG A 175 -15.56 -20.23 -16.12
C ARG A 175 -16.82 -19.80 -15.35
N ILE A 176 -17.99 -19.83 -16.02
CA ILE A 176 -19.26 -19.52 -15.38
C ILE A 176 -19.57 -20.56 -14.27
N ASN A 177 -19.36 -21.84 -14.56
CA ASN A 177 -19.58 -22.91 -13.59
C ASN A 177 -18.57 -22.87 -12.44
N ALA A 178 -17.34 -22.45 -12.69
CA ALA A 178 -16.31 -22.26 -11.67
C ALA A 178 -16.57 -21.04 -10.79
N GLY A 179 -17.44 -20.12 -11.24
CA GLY A 179 -17.68 -18.85 -10.57
C GLY A 179 -16.56 -17.83 -10.74
N ASP A 180 -15.77 -17.96 -11.82
CA ASP A 180 -14.69 -17.02 -12.12
C ASP A 180 -15.22 -15.59 -12.24
N ALA A 181 -14.39 -14.63 -11.82
CA ALA A 181 -14.65 -13.20 -11.91
C ALA A 181 -13.53 -12.48 -12.64
N GLY A 182 -13.88 -11.53 -13.49
CA GLY A 182 -12.95 -10.70 -14.22
C GLY A 182 -13.03 -9.25 -13.83
#